data_999b332c0643ae379fd11bc6986b7c7a
#
_entry.id   999b332c0643ae379fd11bc6986b7c7a
#
_cell.length_a   1.000
_cell.length_b   1.000
_cell.length_c   1.000
_cell.angle_alpha   90.00
_cell.angle_beta   90.00
_cell.angle_gamma   90.00
#
_symmetry.space_group_name_H-M   'P 1'
#
loop_
_entity.id
_entity.type
_entity.pdbx_description
1 polymer ?
#
loop_
_entity_poly.entity_id
_entity_poly.type
_entity_poly.pdbx_seq_one_letter_code
_entity_poly.pdbx_strand_id
1 'polypeptide(L)'
;MSDRPLVAGVVGRPHGLDGSFHVREARPGLLAAAGRVTVAGREAEIERRAGTEDRPILRLCGFAGREAAQGLRGERLLVSSREAPPLGEEEWYAEELEGCRVTDGDREVGQVRRLLGLPSCEVLEVARPGGGDDLLVPLIRVAVRSVDVGARRIDVDLAFLGEGVRPD
;
A
#
# COMPACT_ATOMS: atom_id res chain seq x y z
N MET A 1 -7.12 -6.35 15.92
CA MET A 1 -6.38 -6.11 14.65
C MET A 1 -7.25 -5.30 13.73
N SER A 2 -6.80 -4.13 13.34
CA SER A 2 -7.51 -3.33 12.35
C SER A 2 -7.30 -3.93 10.98
N ASP A 3 -8.38 -4.26 10.30
CA ASP A 3 -8.33 -4.61 8.90
C ASP A 3 -8.09 -3.31 8.11
N ARG A 4 -6.90 -3.16 7.54
CA ARG A 4 -6.57 -2.01 6.72
C ARG A 4 -6.83 -2.32 5.25
N PRO A 5 -7.59 -1.48 4.56
CA PRO A 5 -7.75 -1.68 3.13
C PRO A 5 -6.45 -1.36 2.39
N LEU A 6 -6.09 -2.22 1.46
CA LEU A 6 -4.95 -2.06 0.57
C LEU A 6 -5.43 -1.67 -0.81
N VAL A 7 -4.78 -0.72 -1.46
CA VAL A 7 -5.13 -0.31 -2.82
C VAL A 7 -4.58 -1.34 -3.81
N ALA A 8 -5.47 -2.06 -4.48
CA ALA A 8 -5.10 -3.07 -5.47
C ALA A 8 -5.02 -2.53 -6.90
N GLY A 9 -5.58 -1.36 -7.13
CA GLY A 9 -5.56 -0.69 -8.42
C GLY A 9 -6.60 0.42 -8.50
N VAL A 10 -6.72 0.99 -9.67
CA VAL A 10 -7.69 2.06 -9.97
C VAL A 10 -8.51 1.64 -11.18
N VAL A 11 -9.83 1.86 -11.11
CA VAL A 11 -10.73 1.57 -12.22
C VAL A 11 -10.39 2.46 -13.42
N GLY A 12 -10.06 1.84 -14.52
CA GLY A 12 -9.77 2.52 -15.77
C GLY A 12 -10.99 2.60 -16.69
N ARG A 13 -10.72 2.61 -17.99
CA ARG A 13 -11.77 2.68 -19.00
C ARG A 13 -12.60 1.39 -19.06
N PRO A 14 -13.89 1.47 -19.41
CA PRO A 14 -14.70 0.28 -19.65
C PRO A 14 -14.11 -0.60 -20.77
N HIS A 15 -14.30 -1.90 -20.63
CA HIS A 15 -13.94 -2.89 -21.64
C HIS A 15 -15.20 -3.62 -22.09
N GLY A 16 -15.54 -3.50 -23.36
CA GLY A 16 -16.75 -4.12 -23.88
C GLY A 16 -18.04 -3.48 -23.34
N LEU A 17 -19.11 -4.27 -23.28
CA LEU A 17 -20.45 -3.81 -22.95
C LEU A 17 -21.03 -4.44 -21.68
N ASP A 18 -20.31 -5.38 -21.07
CA ASP A 18 -20.82 -6.22 -19.98
C ASP A 18 -20.56 -5.70 -18.56
N GLY A 19 -19.92 -4.55 -18.44
CA GLY A 19 -19.52 -3.99 -17.15
C GLY A 19 -18.06 -4.24 -16.77
N SER A 20 -17.31 -4.92 -17.63
CA SER A 20 -15.86 -5.10 -17.45
C SER A 20 -15.12 -3.79 -17.63
N PHE A 21 -13.99 -3.65 -16.95
CA PHE A 21 -13.13 -2.47 -17.03
C PHE A 21 -11.65 -2.84 -16.90
N HIS A 22 -10.80 -2.00 -17.47
CA HIS A 22 -9.36 -2.12 -17.28
C HIS A 22 -8.97 -1.61 -15.90
N VAL A 23 -7.97 -2.23 -15.29
CA VAL A 23 -7.39 -1.77 -14.02
C VAL A 23 -6.07 -1.06 -14.30
N ARG A 24 -5.95 0.17 -13.81
CA ARG A 24 -4.70 0.94 -13.85
C ARG A 24 -3.97 0.79 -12.53
N GLU A 25 -2.66 0.96 -12.56
CA GLU A 25 -1.81 0.88 -11.37
C GLU A 25 -2.05 -0.42 -10.59
N ALA A 26 -2.27 -1.50 -11.34
CA ALA A 26 -2.64 -2.79 -10.77
C ALA A 26 -1.53 -3.39 -9.92
N ARG A 27 -1.92 -3.97 -8.80
CA ARG A 27 -1.06 -4.82 -7.97
C ARG A 27 -1.54 -6.27 -8.14
N PRO A 28 -0.95 -7.01 -9.09
CA PRO A 28 -1.49 -8.32 -9.52
C PRO A 28 -1.62 -9.33 -8.39
N GLY A 29 -0.68 -9.35 -7.45
CA GLY A 29 -0.73 -10.25 -6.29
C GLY A 29 -1.94 -10.00 -5.41
N LEU A 30 -2.31 -8.75 -5.18
CA LEU A 30 -3.50 -8.40 -4.40
C LEU A 30 -4.78 -8.77 -5.13
N LEU A 31 -4.86 -8.46 -6.42
CA LEU A 31 -6.03 -8.78 -7.24
C LEU A 31 -6.24 -10.29 -7.40
N ALA A 32 -5.16 -11.05 -7.55
CA ALA A 32 -5.23 -12.50 -7.70
C ALA A 32 -5.73 -13.20 -6.45
N ALA A 33 -5.35 -12.71 -5.27
CA ALA A 33 -5.73 -13.29 -3.99
C ALA A 33 -7.14 -12.86 -3.53
N ALA A 34 -7.60 -11.68 -3.95
CA ALA A 34 -8.87 -11.12 -3.49
C ALA A 34 -10.08 -11.78 -4.19
N GLY A 35 -11.05 -12.21 -3.41
CA GLY A 35 -12.37 -12.60 -3.91
C GLY A 35 -13.33 -11.41 -4.03
N ARG A 36 -13.10 -10.38 -3.24
CA ARG A 36 -13.92 -9.17 -3.13
C ARG A 36 -13.07 -7.92 -3.14
N VAL A 37 -13.66 -6.84 -3.59
CA VAL A 37 -13.04 -5.50 -3.54
C VAL A 37 -14.06 -4.51 -3.00
N THR A 38 -13.59 -3.44 -2.38
CA THR A 38 -14.40 -2.28 -2.05
C THR A 38 -14.12 -1.20 -3.09
N VAL A 39 -15.15 -0.71 -3.72
CA VAL A 39 -15.09 0.34 -4.75
C VAL A 39 -16.23 1.32 -4.55
N ALA A 40 -15.94 2.61 -4.57
CA ALA A 40 -16.92 3.67 -4.31
C ALA A 40 -17.72 3.46 -3.01
N GLY A 41 -17.07 2.97 -1.96
CA GLY A 41 -17.69 2.68 -0.67
C GLY A 41 -18.57 1.43 -0.61
N ARG A 42 -18.58 0.63 -1.66
CA ARG A 42 -19.40 -0.60 -1.76
C ARG A 42 -18.51 -1.81 -1.93
N GLU A 43 -18.81 -2.86 -1.19
CA GLU A 43 -18.16 -4.16 -1.35
C GLU A 43 -18.77 -4.91 -2.53
N ALA A 44 -17.93 -5.47 -3.39
CA ALA A 44 -18.36 -6.23 -4.57
C ALA A 44 -17.48 -7.45 -4.77
N GLU A 45 -18.10 -8.55 -5.16
CA GLU A 45 -17.42 -9.78 -5.53
C GLU A 45 -16.83 -9.66 -6.94
N ILE A 46 -15.62 -10.17 -7.14
CA ILE A 46 -15.01 -10.23 -8.47
C ILE A 46 -15.63 -11.41 -9.22
N GLU A 47 -16.46 -11.10 -10.20
CA GLU A 47 -17.19 -12.10 -10.99
C GLU A 47 -16.35 -12.70 -12.11
N ARG A 48 -15.51 -11.89 -12.74
CA ARG A 48 -14.67 -12.30 -13.87
C ARG A 48 -13.33 -11.59 -13.84
N ARG A 49 -12.31 -12.36 -14.22
CA ARG A 49 -10.94 -11.85 -14.41
C ARG A 49 -10.49 -12.18 -15.81
N ALA A 50 -9.90 -11.23 -16.49
CA ALA A 50 -9.35 -11.38 -17.82
C ALA A 50 -8.13 -10.48 -18.00
N GLY A 51 -7.56 -10.45 -19.18
CA GLY A 51 -6.36 -9.66 -19.45
C GLY A 51 -5.09 -10.33 -18.96
N THR A 52 -4.05 -9.54 -18.84
CA THR A 52 -2.73 -9.97 -18.36
C THR A 52 -2.44 -9.36 -16.99
N GLU A 53 -1.36 -9.78 -16.33
CA GLU A 53 -0.93 -9.20 -15.05
C GLU A 53 -0.66 -7.70 -15.15
N ASP A 54 -0.10 -7.26 -16.30
CA ASP A 54 0.18 -5.84 -16.54
C ASP A 54 -1.06 -5.02 -16.93
N ARG A 55 -2.07 -5.69 -17.46
CA ARG A 55 -3.31 -5.06 -17.92
C ARG A 55 -4.53 -5.90 -17.54
N PRO A 56 -4.82 -6.00 -16.24
CA PRO A 56 -5.96 -6.79 -15.78
C PRO A 56 -7.27 -6.16 -16.22
N ILE A 57 -8.26 -7.01 -16.45
CA ILE A 57 -9.64 -6.65 -16.73
C ILE A 57 -10.50 -7.34 -15.70
N LEU A 58 -11.35 -6.59 -15.01
CA LEU A 58 -12.25 -7.13 -13.99
C LEU A 58 -13.69 -6.81 -14.31
N ARG A 59 -14.57 -7.70 -13.87
CA ARG A 59 -16.01 -7.46 -13.80
C ARG A 59 -16.48 -7.75 -12.37
N LEU A 60 -17.24 -6.83 -11.81
CA LEU A 60 -17.74 -6.91 -10.44
C LEU A 60 -19.23 -7.25 -10.43
N CYS A 61 -19.66 -8.04 -9.46
CA CYS A 61 -21.07 -8.30 -9.22
C CYS A 61 -21.79 -6.97 -8.86
N GLY A 62 -22.95 -6.77 -9.45
CA GLY A 62 -23.76 -5.57 -9.20
C GLY A 62 -23.41 -4.37 -10.08
N PHE A 63 -22.40 -4.48 -10.93
CA PHE A 63 -21.98 -3.43 -11.86
C PHE A 63 -22.02 -3.95 -13.30
N ALA A 64 -23.23 -4.30 -13.75
CA ALA A 64 -23.43 -4.81 -15.09
C ALA A 64 -23.62 -3.65 -16.09
N GLY A 65 -23.05 -3.81 -17.28
CA GLY A 65 -23.16 -2.84 -18.37
C GLY A 65 -22.09 -1.77 -18.38
N ARG A 66 -21.88 -1.22 -19.57
CA ARG A 66 -20.83 -0.23 -19.81
C ARG A 66 -21.00 1.06 -18.99
N GLU A 67 -22.22 1.50 -18.76
CA GLU A 67 -22.49 2.71 -17.97
C GLU A 67 -22.09 2.55 -16.50
N ALA A 68 -22.35 1.36 -15.92
CA ALA A 68 -21.92 1.06 -14.56
C ALA A 68 -20.39 1.09 -14.43
N ALA A 69 -19.68 0.48 -15.38
CA ALA A 69 -18.22 0.50 -15.43
C ALA A 69 -17.68 1.93 -15.62
N GLN A 70 -18.31 2.74 -16.47
CA GLN A 70 -17.93 4.13 -16.69
C GLN A 70 -18.11 4.96 -15.42
N GLY A 71 -19.17 4.71 -14.65
CA GLY A 71 -19.43 5.39 -13.37
C GLY A 71 -18.37 5.09 -12.28
N LEU A 72 -17.68 3.96 -12.38
CA LEU A 72 -16.62 3.59 -11.45
C LEU A 72 -15.25 4.14 -11.84
N ARG A 73 -15.09 4.68 -13.04
CA ARG A 73 -13.79 5.14 -13.53
C ARG A 73 -13.14 6.15 -12.59
N GLY A 74 -11.88 5.91 -12.24
CA GLY A 74 -11.12 6.72 -11.31
C GLY A 74 -11.23 6.30 -9.85
N GLU A 75 -12.16 5.40 -9.52
CA GLU A 75 -12.31 4.87 -8.17
C GLU A 75 -11.20 3.88 -7.83
N ARG A 76 -10.80 3.86 -6.57
CA ARG A 76 -9.81 2.88 -6.08
C ARG A 76 -10.46 1.54 -5.78
N LEU A 77 -9.76 0.48 -6.16
CA LEU A 77 -10.12 -0.88 -5.78
C LEU A 77 -9.39 -1.22 -4.49
N LEU A 78 -10.13 -1.40 -3.42
CA LEU A 78 -9.57 -1.71 -2.11
C LEU A 78 -9.80 -3.18 -1.78
N VAL A 79 -8.79 -3.84 -1.25
CA VAL A 79 -8.87 -5.21 -0.75
C VAL A 79 -8.54 -5.25 0.73
N SER A 80 -9.12 -6.22 1.45
CA SER A 80 -8.79 -6.43 2.86
C SER A 80 -7.35 -6.92 3.00
N SER A 81 -6.62 -6.39 3.98
CA SER A 81 -5.27 -6.89 4.29
C SER A 81 -5.27 -8.37 4.68
N ARG A 82 -6.40 -8.89 5.14
CA ARG A 82 -6.57 -10.31 5.49
C ARG A 82 -6.59 -11.22 4.27
N GLU A 83 -7.05 -10.72 3.13
CA GLU A 83 -7.06 -11.45 1.85
C GLU A 83 -5.76 -11.28 1.08
N ALA A 84 -4.87 -10.39 1.51
CA ALA A 84 -3.59 -10.17 0.85
C ALA A 84 -2.71 -11.43 0.96
N PRO A 85 -1.93 -11.75 -0.09
CA PRO A 85 -1.00 -12.87 -0.03
C PRO A 85 0.06 -12.61 1.03
N PRO A 86 0.57 -13.67 1.71
CA PRO A 86 1.66 -13.49 2.65
C PRO A 86 2.89 -12.93 1.93
N LEU A 87 3.49 -11.91 2.52
CA LEU A 87 4.74 -11.32 2.07
C LEU A 87 5.92 -12.06 2.70
N GLY A 88 7.10 -11.92 2.10
CA GLY A 88 8.35 -12.38 2.70
C GLY A 88 8.64 -11.66 4.02
N GLU A 89 9.60 -12.18 4.79
CA GLU A 89 9.91 -11.65 6.14
C GLU A 89 10.27 -10.18 6.18
N GLU A 90 10.72 -9.63 5.07
CA GLU A 90 11.17 -8.22 4.95
C GLU A 90 10.37 -7.43 3.92
N GLU A 91 9.19 -7.91 3.59
CA GLU A 91 8.30 -7.26 2.65
C GLU A 91 7.05 -6.75 3.38
N TRP A 92 6.65 -5.53 3.06
CA TRP A 92 5.46 -4.89 3.64
C TRP A 92 4.69 -4.13 2.56
N TYR A 93 3.40 -4.00 2.77
CA TYR A 93 2.60 -3.11 1.92
C TYR A 93 2.81 -1.66 2.38
N ALA A 94 2.94 -0.74 1.41
CA ALA A 94 3.15 0.67 1.70
C ALA A 94 2.11 1.24 2.67
N GLU A 95 0.86 0.87 2.49
CA GLU A 95 -0.26 1.31 3.31
C GLU A 95 -0.16 0.84 4.78
N GLU A 96 0.52 -0.27 5.02
CA GLU A 96 0.77 -0.77 6.38
C GLU A 96 1.86 0.01 7.10
N LEU A 97 2.82 0.53 6.35
CA LEU A 97 3.94 1.31 6.88
C LEU A 97 3.56 2.77 7.08
N GLU A 98 2.71 3.32 6.23
CA GLU A 98 2.26 4.69 6.35
C GLU A 98 1.52 4.94 7.66
N GLY A 99 1.90 6.00 8.36
CA GLY A 99 1.34 6.34 9.66
C GLY A 99 1.94 5.59 10.84
N CYS A 100 2.88 4.65 10.61
CA CYS A 100 3.60 4.00 11.69
C CYS A 100 4.51 4.99 12.42
N ARG A 101 4.59 4.83 13.75
CA ARG A 101 5.54 5.59 14.58
C ARG A 101 6.95 5.05 14.34
N VAL A 102 7.88 5.95 14.14
CA VAL A 102 9.30 5.61 13.96
C VAL A 102 10.05 5.96 15.24
N THR A 103 10.83 4.99 15.74
CA THR A 103 11.61 5.15 16.98
C THR A 103 13.04 4.66 16.76
N ASP A 104 13.96 5.17 17.58
CA ASP A 104 15.30 4.59 17.73
C ASP A 104 15.41 4.14 19.20
N GLY A 105 15.15 2.86 19.44
CA GLY A 105 14.94 2.35 20.79
C GLY A 105 13.75 3.04 21.46
N ASP A 106 13.98 3.77 22.55
CA ASP A 106 12.94 4.51 23.27
C ASP A 106 12.76 5.95 22.77
N ARG A 107 13.63 6.39 21.86
CA ARG A 107 13.59 7.76 21.32
C ARG A 107 12.60 7.85 20.17
N GLU A 108 11.67 8.78 20.25
CA GLU A 108 10.76 9.07 19.15
C GLU A 108 11.48 9.82 18.03
N VAL A 109 11.38 9.31 16.81
CA VAL A 109 11.98 9.89 15.61
C VAL A 109 10.95 10.65 14.79
N GLY A 110 9.77 10.08 14.63
CA GLY A 110 8.69 10.68 13.86
C GLY A 110 7.62 9.68 13.46
N GLN A 111 6.98 9.97 12.35
CA GLN A 111 5.91 9.15 11.80
C GLN A 111 6.08 9.00 10.29
N VAL A 112 5.87 7.80 9.77
CA VAL A 112 5.96 7.55 8.33
C VAL A 112 4.88 8.32 7.59
N ARG A 113 5.29 9.18 6.67
CA ARG A 113 4.39 9.92 5.80
C ARG A 113 4.03 9.11 4.57
N ARG A 114 5.01 8.49 3.93
CA ARG A 114 4.82 7.63 2.76
C ARG A 114 6.05 6.78 2.47
N LEU A 115 5.88 5.79 1.62
CA LEU A 115 6.95 4.97 1.07
C LEU A 115 7.31 5.47 -0.34
N LEU A 116 8.59 5.68 -0.58
CA LEU A 116 9.12 6.11 -1.87
C LEU A 116 9.89 4.96 -2.51
N GLY A 117 9.53 4.60 -3.73
CA GLY A 117 10.30 3.65 -4.52
C GLY A 117 11.42 4.36 -5.27
N LEU A 118 12.67 4.04 -4.93
CA LEU A 118 13.84 4.48 -5.66
C LEU A 118 14.45 3.32 -6.44
N PRO A 119 15.24 3.56 -7.49
CA PRO A 119 15.81 2.46 -8.29
C PRO A 119 16.63 1.43 -7.50
N SER A 120 17.25 1.83 -6.40
CA SER A 120 18.13 0.97 -5.60
C SER A 120 17.45 0.36 -4.37
N CYS A 121 16.43 0.99 -3.84
CA CYS A 121 15.71 0.53 -2.64
C CYS A 121 14.42 1.35 -2.42
N GLU A 122 13.59 0.86 -1.53
CA GLU A 122 12.47 1.62 -1.00
C GLU A 122 12.93 2.49 0.16
N VAL A 123 12.35 3.68 0.32
CA VAL A 123 12.73 4.65 1.34
C VAL A 123 11.47 5.14 2.05
N LEU A 124 11.51 5.12 3.37
CA LEU A 124 10.47 5.72 4.20
C LEU A 124 10.71 7.22 4.32
N GLU A 125 9.73 8.02 3.97
CA GLU A 125 9.73 9.45 4.26
C GLU A 125 9.08 9.66 5.63
N VAL A 126 9.85 10.10 6.60
CA VAL A 126 9.45 10.22 8.01
C VAL A 126 9.32 11.67 8.41
N ALA A 127 8.10 12.08 8.78
CA ALA A 127 7.85 13.42 9.29
C ALA A 127 8.34 13.55 10.73
N ARG A 128 9.13 14.57 11.02
CA ARG A 128 9.68 14.82 12.36
C ARG A 128 8.68 15.57 13.26
N PRO A 129 8.61 15.28 14.57
CA PRO A 129 7.64 15.90 15.48
C PRO A 129 7.74 17.41 15.57
N GLY A 130 8.95 17.97 15.47
CA GLY A 130 9.21 19.40 15.60
C GLY A 130 9.12 20.19 14.30
N GLY A 131 8.72 19.55 13.20
CA GLY A 131 8.80 20.14 11.87
C GLY A 131 10.23 20.04 11.29
N GLY A 132 10.49 20.79 10.23
CA GLY A 132 11.76 20.72 9.50
C GLY A 132 11.70 19.72 8.37
N ASP A 133 12.87 19.37 7.83
CA ASP A 133 12.97 18.44 6.73
C ASP A 133 12.64 17.01 7.17
N ASP A 134 11.92 16.30 6.32
CA ASP A 134 11.61 14.89 6.57
C ASP A 134 12.89 14.05 6.56
N LEU A 135 12.92 13.03 7.42
CA LEU A 135 14.00 12.06 7.43
C LEU A 135 13.74 10.98 6.39
N LEU A 136 14.73 10.67 5.58
CA LEU A 136 14.66 9.58 4.63
C LEU A 136 15.37 8.35 5.20
N VAL A 137 14.61 7.27 5.38
CA VAL A 137 15.13 6.02 5.96
C VAL A 137 15.06 4.92 4.90
N PRO A 138 16.19 4.44 4.38
CA PRO A 138 16.18 3.32 3.46
C PRO A 138 15.65 2.05 4.16
N LEU A 139 14.79 1.32 3.47
CA LEU A 139 14.17 0.11 4.01
C LEU A 139 15.11 -1.09 3.86
N ILE A 140 16.23 -1.04 4.58
CA ILE A 140 17.29 -2.06 4.58
C ILE A 140 17.62 -2.45 6.02
N ARG A 141 18.13 -3.67 6.22
CA ARG A 141 18.40 -4.25 7.56
C ARG A 141 19.28 -3.41 8.46
N VAL A 142 20.26 -2.73 7.89
CA VAL A 142 21.21 -1.92 8.68
C VAL A 142 20.59 -0.59 9.14
N ALA A 143 19.57 -0.10 8.47
CA ALA A 143 18.86 1.13 8.81
C ALA A 143 17.59 0.87 9.62
N VAL A 144 16.89 -0.22 9.36
CA VAL A 144 15.63 -0.59 10.00
C VAL A 144 15.84 -1.89 10.78
N ARG A 145 15.82 -1.83 12.11
CA ARG A 145 16.02 -2.97 12.99
C ARG A 145 14.80 -3.88 13.05
N SER A 146 13.62 -3.29 13.11
CA SER A 146 12.38 -4.05 13.17
C SER A 146 11.19 -3.25 12.65
N VAL A 147 10.20 -3.97 12.14
CA VAL A 147 8.91 -3.42 11.70
C VAL A 147 7.81 -4.24 12.35
N ASP A 148 6.99 -3.60 13.15
CA ASP A 148 5.79 -4.20 13.75
C ASP A 148 4.55 -3.45 13.27
N VAL A 149 3.95 -3.95 12.21
CA VAL A 149 2.76 -3.32 11.62
C VAL A 149 1.54 -3.42 12.54
N GLY A 150 1.45 -4.48 13.35
CA GLY A 150 0.38 -4.65 14.34
C GLY A 150 0.42 -3.57 15.42
N ALA A 151 1.59 -3.29 15.96
CA ALA A 151 1.82 -2.23 16.93
C ALA A 151 1.98 -0.83 16.29
N ARG A 152 2.04 -0.77 14.95
CA ARG A 152 2.27 0.45 14.17
C ARG A 152 3.56 1.16 14.56
N ARG A 153 4.63 0.38 14.71
CA ARG A 153 5.93 0.86 15.15
C ARG A 153 7.05 0.33 14.25
N ILE A 154 7.97 1.21 13.90
CA ILE A 154 9.18 0.89 13.16
C ILE A 154 10.38 1.37 13.98
N ASP A 155 11.30 0.46 14.27
CA ASP A 155 12.54 0.79 14.99
C ASP A 155 13.69 0.94 13.99
N VAL A 156 14.36 2.08 14.03
CA VAL A 156 15.44 2.44 13.11
C VAL A 156 16.75 2.72 13.83
N ASP A 157 17.84 2.73 13.10
CA ASP A 157 19.15 3.08 13.60
C ASP A 157 19.57 4.48 13.12
N LEU A 158 19.36 5.48 13.95
CA LEU A 158 19.73 6.86 13.65
C LEU A 158 21.23 7.05 13.50
N ALA A 159 22.03 6.27 14.23
CA ALA A 159 23.49 6.37 14.11
C ALA A 159 23.96 5.95 12.71
N PHE A 160 23.36 4.90 12.15
CA PHE A 160 23.61 4.50 10.77
C PHE A 160 23.24 5.60 9.76
N LEU A 161 22.14 6.29 10.03
CA LEU A 161 21.63 7.36 9.16
C LEU A 161 22.41 8.69 9.30
N GLY A 162 23.40 8.75 10.18
CA GLY A 162 24.15 9.97 10.47
C GLY A 162 23.38 10.99 11.32
N GLU A 163 22.25 10.59 11.87
CA GLU A 163 21.36 11.43 12.71
C GLU A 163 21.48 11.09 14.20
N GLY A 164 22.46 10.27 14.58
CA GLY A 164 22.70 9.89 15.96
C GLY A 164 23.04 11.11 16.83
N VAL A 165 22.77 10.98 18.12
CA VAL A 165 23.16 11.99 19.11
C VAL A 165 24.67 12.20 19.00
N ARG A 166 25.09 13.41 18.63
CA ARG A 166 26.49 13.79 18.77
C ARG A 166 26.81 13.70 20.26
N PRO A 167 27.83 12.93 20.66
CA PRO A 167 28.30 13.04 22.03
C PRO A 167 28.77 14.47 22.25
N ASP A 168 28.27 15.06 23.28
CA ASP A 168 28.75 16.39 23.72
C ASP A 168 30.24 16.30 24.08
#